data_65b49d29145097d3d80a849007507ac8
#
_entry.id   65b49d29145097d3d80a849007507ac8
#
_cell.length_a   1.000
_cell.length_b   1.000
_cell.length_c   1.000
_cell.angle_alpha   90.00
_cell.angle_beta   90.00
_cell.angle_gamma   90.00
#
_symmetry.space_group_name_H-M   'P 1'
#
loop_
_entity.id
_entity.type
_entity.pdbx_description
1 polymer ?
#
loop_
_entity_poly.entity_id
_entity_poly.type
_entity_poly.pdbx_seq_one_letter_code
_entity_poly.pdbx_strand_id
1 'polypeptide(L)'
;MILVSSILHYFLHFIAPILVAYIFFKEKWGRVAFVFLLTMLVDLDHLLATPIFDACRCSIGFHLLHSWYMIAVYVLFLFTRLRIIGIGLLMHMLTDQIDCWMQVY
;
A
#
# COMPACT_ATOMS: atom_id res chain seq x y z
N MET A 1 21.78 -1.54 3.95
CA MET A 1 20.55 -2.32 3.69
C MET A 1 19.29 -1.62 4.23
N ILE A 2 19.28 -1.26 5.53
CA ILE A 2 18.10 -0.58 6.11
C ILE A 2 17.80 0.73 5.39
N LEU A 3 18.80 1.53 5.06
CA LEU A 3 18.61 2.79 4.38
C LEU A 3 17.99 2.59 2.98
N VAL A 4 18.50 1.61 2.23
CA VAL A 4 18.01 1.32 0.89
C VAL A 4 16.56 0.85 0.93
N SER A 5 16.23 -0.05 1.88
CA SER A 5 14.86 -0.54 2.01
C SER A 5 13.90 0.58 2.43
N SER A 6 14.33 1.49 3.29
CA SER A 6 13.52 2.63 3.71
C SER A 6 13.26 3.58 2.54
N ILE A 7 14.29 3.90 1.76
CA ILE A 7 14.14 4.76 0.58
C ILE A 7 13.17 4.12 -0.42
N LEU A 8 13.34 2.83 -0.69
CA LEU A 8 12.47 2.12 -1.63
C LEU A 8 11.02 2.06 -1.10
N HIS A 9 10.85 1.82 0.20
CA HIS A 9 9.53 1.76 0.82
C HIS A 9 8.77 3.06 0.61
N TYR A 10 9.39 4.21 0.94
CA TYR A 10 8.73 5.50 0.79
C TYR A 10 8.52 5.86 -0.67
N PHE A 11 9.48 5.53 -1.54
CA PHE A 11 9.31 5.73 -2.98
C PHE A 11 8.08 4.98 -3.49
N LEU A 12 7.95 3.70 -3.14
CA LEU A 12 6.83 2.88 -3.59
C LEU A 12 5.50 3.34 -3.01
N HIS A 13 5.51 3.91 -1.80
CA HIS A 13 4.28 4.40 -1.19
C HIS A 13 3.82 5.75 -1.72
N PHE A 14 4.74 6.65 -2.07
CA PHE A 14 4.40 8.03 -2.42
C PHE A 14 4.62 8.35 -3.89
N ILE A 15 5.72 7.94 -4.47
CA ILE A 15 6.07 8.32 -5.84
C ILE A 15 5.46 7.35 -6.86
N ALA A 16 5.57 6.05 -6.62
CA ALA A 16 5.06 5.06 -7.57
C ALA A 16 3.56 5.21 -7.82
N PRO A 17 2.70 5.47 -6.80
CA PRO A 17 1.28 5.69 -7.07
C PRO A 17 1.03 6.87 -8.01
N ILE A 18 1.81 7.96 -7.85
CA ILE A 18 1.68 9.13 -8.73
C ILE A 18 2.08 8.76 -10.16
N LEU A 19 3.17 8.01 -10.32
CA LEU A 19 3.63 7.57 -11.64
C LEU A 19 2.63 6.63 -12.31
N VAL A 20 2.06 5.69 -11.56
CA VAL A 20 1.04 4.77 -12.07
C VAL A 20 -0.19 5.56 -12.52
N ALA A 21 -0.63 6.53 -11.72
CA ALA A 21 -1.76 7.36 -12.08
C ALA A 21 -1.49 8.13 -13.37
N TYR A 22 -0.31 8.71 -13.49
CA TYR A 22 0.07 9.49 -14.67
C TYR A 22 0.14 8.63 -15.93
N ILE A 23 0.71 7.42 -15.83
CA ILE A 23 0.90 6.55 -16.98
C ILE A 23 -0.41 5.92 -17.45
N PHE A 24 -1.23 5.41 -16.52
CA PHE A 24 -2.40 4.62 -16.85
C PHE A 24 -3.72 5.40 -16.81
N PHE A 25 -3.74 6.60 -16.21
CA PHE A 25 -4.95 7.39 -16.07
C PHE A 25 -4.70 8.85 -16.49
N LYS A 26 -4.07 9.04 -17.65
CA LYS A 26 -3.56 10.35 -18.10
C LYS A 26 -4.54 11.51 -17.96
N GLU A 27 -5.81 11.30 -18.35
CA GLU A 27 -6.80 12.38 -18.32
C GLU A 27 -7.23 12.74 -16.91
N LYS A 28 -7.08 11.82 -15.97
CA LYS A 28 -7.55 11.98 -14.59
C LYS A 28 -6.42 11.77 -13.58
N TRP A 29 -5.17 11.83 -14.03
CA TRP A 29 -4.05 11.39 -13.19
C TRP A 29 -3.98 12.10 -11.85
N GLY A 30 -4.29 13.39 -11.80
CA GLY A 30 -4.23 14.14 -10.54
C GLY A 30 -5.25 13.63 -9.53
N ARG A 31 -6.48 13.37 -9.98
CA ARG A 31 -7.53 12.82 -9.12
C ARG A 31 -7.19 11.40 -8.68
N VAL A 32 -6.73 10.58 -9.63
CA VAL A 32 -6.39 9.19 -9.33
C VAL A 32 -5.20 9.13 -8.39
N ALA A 33 -4.18 9.95 -8.60
CA ALA A 33 -3.03 10.03 -7.70
C ALA A 33 -3.46 10.41 -6.28
N PHE A 34 -4.37 11.37 -6.16
CA PHE A 34 -4.91 11.79 -4.86
C PHE A 34 -5.62 10.61 -4.17
N VAL A 35 -6.45 9.87 -4.90
CA VAL A 35 -7.13 8.70 -4.34
C VAL A 35 -6.11 7.63 -3.92
N PHE A 36 -5.10 7.38 -4.75
CA PHE A 36 -4.06 6.41 -4.40
C PHE A 36 -3.33 6.81 -3.12
N LEU A 37 -3.04 8.10 -2.96
CA LEU A 37 -2.38 8.58 -1.73
C LEU A 37 -3.32 8.50 -0.52
N LEU A 38 -4.63 8.69 -0.71
CA LEU A 38 -5.59 8.51 0.37
C LEU A 38 -5.66 7.07 0.85
N THR A 39 -5.34 6.10 0.01
CA THR A 39 -5.31 4.70 0.45
C THR A 39 -4.23 4.43 1.49
N MET A 40 -3.29 5.36 1.68
CA MET A 40 -2.33 5.28 2.79
C MET A 40 -3.00 5.33 4.16
N LEU A 41 -4.26 5.79 4.23
CA LEU A 41 -5.00 5.78 5.50
C LEU A 41 -5.15 4.37 6.08
N VAL A 42 -4.97 3.34 5.26
CA VAL A 42 -4.99 1.95 5.73
C VAL A 42 -3.87 1.68 6.74
N ASP A 43 -2.80 2.49 6.73
CA ASP A 43 -1.72 2.37 7.70
C ASP A 43 -2.11 2.79 9.11
N LEU A 44 -3.29 3.40 9.29
CA LEU A 44 -3.76 3.72 10.62
C LEU A 44 -3.94 2.47 11.49
N ASP A 45 -4.06 1.28 10.88
CA ASP A 45 -4.17 0.04 11.64
C ASP A 45 -2.89 -0.30 12.41
N HIS A 46 -1.75 0.33 12.08
CA HIS A 46 -0.53 0.16 12.85
C HIS A 46 -0.70 0.63 14.30
N LEU A 47 -1.62 1.58 14.55
CA LEU A 47 -1.88 2.08 15.89
C LEU A 47 -2.47 1.01 16.81
N LEU A 48 -3.00 -0.07 16.23
CA LEU A 48 -3.58 -1.18 16.99
C LEU A 48 -2.52 -2.18 17.46
N ALA A 49 -1.29 -2.05 17.01
CA ALA A 49 -0.22 -2.99 17.31
C ALA A 49 0.64 -2.51 18.47
N THR A 50 1.28 -3.45 19.17
CA THR A 50 2.21 -3.16 20.26
C THR A 50 3.49 -3.96 20.04
N PRO A 51 4.63 -3.29 19.77
CA PRO A 51 4.79 -1.85 19.54
C PRO A 51 4.15 -1.41 18.23
N ILE A 52 3.88 -0.12 18.08
CA ILE A 52 3.28 0.43 16.86
C ILE A 52 4.16 0.15 15.66
N PHE A 53 5.47 0.34 15.80
CA PHE A 53 6.45 0.05 14.76
C PHE A 53 7.39 -1.04 15.23
N ASP A 54 7.61 -2.02 14.36
CA ASP A 54 8.57 -3.09 14.57
C ASP A 54 9.21 -3.39 13.23
N ALA A 55 10.52 -3.10 13.11
CA ALA A 55 11.24 -3.27 11.86
C ALA A 55 11.32 -4.72 11.39
N CYS A 56 11.15 -5.68 12.31
CA CYS A 56 11.23 -7.11 12.00
C CYS A 56 9.86 -7.73 11.73
N ARG A 57 8.79 -6.91 11.71
CA ARG A 57 7.43 -7.40 11.56
C ARG A 57 6.90 -7.06 10.16
N CYS A 58 6.38 -8.07 9.46
CA CYS A 58 5.70 -7.87 8.19
C CYS A 58 4.29 -7.35 8.44
N SER A 59 3.87 -6.33 7.68
CA SER A 59 2.53 -5.78 7.80
C SER A 59 1.47 -6.74 7.26
N ILE A 60 1.75 -7.40 6.13
CA ILE A 60 0.79 -8.29 5.49
C ILE A 60 0.54 -9.50 6.39
N GLY A 61 -0.73 -9.75 6.64
CA GLY A 61 -1.16 -10.85 7.51
C GLY A 61 -1.12 -10.52 8.99
N PHE A 62 -0.52 -9.40 9.40
CA PHE A 62 -0.43 -9.00 10.81
C PHE A 62 -1.44 -7.92 11.18
N HIS A 63 -1.41 -6.79 10.45
CA HIS A 63 -2.33 -5.68 10.73
C HIS A 63 -3.71 -5.99 10.16
N LEU A 64 -4.75 -5.46 10.81
CA LEU A 64 -6.13 -5.75 10.46
C LEU A 64 -6.44 -5.40 9.01
N LEU A 65 -6.09 -4.19 8.58
CA LEU A 65 -6.38 -3.74 7.20
C LEU A 65 -5.38 -4.30 6.18
N HIS A 66 -4.35 -5.01 6.64
CA HIS A 66 -3.38 -5.71 5.79
C HIS A 66 -3.60 -7.22 5.82
N SER A 67 -4.72 -7.68 6.42
CA SER A 67 -5.01 -9.11 6.51
C SER A 67 -5.40 -9.68 5.15
N TRP A 68 -5.28 -11.01 5.01
CA TRP A 68 -5.66 -11.69 3.78
C TRP A 68 -7.15 -11.52 3.47
N TYR A 69 -8.00 -11.42 4.50
CA TYR A 69 -9.43 -11.17 4.31
C TYR A 69 -9.65 -9.80 3.67
N MET A 70 -8.95 -8.78 4.14
CA MET A 70 -9.09 -7.43 3.58
C MET A 70 -8.51 -7.35 2.17
N ILE A 71 -7.42 -8.07 1.89
CA ILE A 71 -6.87 -8.14 0.54
C ILE A 71 -7.90 -8.73 -0.42
N ALA A 72 -8.62 -9.77 -0.01
CA ALA A 72 -9.70 -10.32 -0.82
C ALA A 72 -10.79 -9.28 -1.10
N VAL A 73 -11.15 -8.47 -0.10
CA VAL A 73 -12.11 -7.38 -0.28
C VAL A 73 -11.59 -6.36 -1.29
N TYR A 74 -10.31 -6.00 -1.21
CA TYR A 74 -9.70 -5.04 -2.14
C TYR A 74 -9.72 -5.58 -3.58
N VAL A 75 -9.48 -6.87 -3.76
CA VAL A 75 -9.60 -7.50 -5.09
C VAL A 75 -11.03 -7.39 -5.61
N LEU A 76 -12.03 -7.60 -4.74
CA LEU A 76 -13.43 -7.46 -5.13
C LEU A 76 -13.77 -6.03 -5.56
N PHE A 77 -13.11 -5.03 -4.98
CA PHE A 77 -13.32 -3.63 -5.39
C PHE A 77 -12.97 -3.40 -6.87
N LEU A 78 -12.08 -4.20 -7.45
CA LEU A 78 -11.69 -4.07 -8.86
C LEU A 78 -12.86 -4.32 -9.81
N PHE A 79 -13.89 -5.04 -9.36
CA PHE A 79 -15.06 -5.36 -10.16
C PHE A 79 -16.24 -4.42 -9.88
N THR A 80 -16.00 -3.32 -9.15
CA THR A 80 -17.03 -2.37 -8.75
C THR A 80 -16.62 -0.96 -9.18
N ARG A 81 -17.46 0.01 -8.82
CA ARG A 81 -17.15 1.43 -9.04
C ARG A 81 -15.97 1.90 -8.18
N LEU A 82 -15.58 1.12 -7.17
CA LEU A 82 -14.48 1.43 -6.26
C LEU A 82 -13.14 0.89 -6.76
N ARG A 83 -13.04 0.53 -8.03
CA ARG A 83 -11.83 -0.09 -8.57
C ARG A 83 -10.57 0.76 -8.41
N ILE A 84 -10.68 2.09 -8.51
CA ILE A 84 -9.52 2.97 -8.33
C ILE A 84 -9.00 2.86 -6.89
N ILE A 85 -9.92 2.85 -5.92
CA ILE A 85 -9.55 2.65 -4.52
C ILE A 85 -8.92 1.26 -4.34
N GLY A 86 -9.52 0.23 -4.95
CA GLY A 86 -8.99 -1.13 -4.89
C GLY A 86 -7.59 -1.23 -5.47
N ILE A 87 -7.32 -0.59 -6.60
CA ILE A 87 -5.98 -0.57 -7.20
C ILE A 87 -4.98 0.07 -6.24
N GLY A 88 -5.33 1.21 -5.64
CA GLY A 88 -4.46 1.89 -4.69
C GLY A 88 -4.15 1.04 -3.47
N LEU A 89 -5.17 0.40 -2.91
CA LEU A 89 -5.00 -0.47 -1.74
C LEU A 89 -4.15 -1.69 -2.07
N LEU A 90 -4.34 -2.30 -3.25
CA LEU A 90 -3.54 -3.45 -3.66
C LEU A 90 -2.09 -3.06 -3.93
N MET A 91 -1.84 -1.88 -4.50
CA MET A 91 -0.48 -1.38 -4.66
C MET A 91 0.19 -1.18 -3.30
N HIS A 92 -0.55 -0.67 -2.33
CA HIS A 92 -0.06 -0.49 -0.97
C HIS A 92 0.31 -1.85 -0.36
N MET A 93 -0.56 -2.85 -0.50
CA MET A 93 -0.29 -4.20 0.00
C MET A 93 0.95 -4.80 -0.67
N LEU A 94 1.09 -4.62 -1.98
CA LEU A 94 2.25 -5.12 -2.71
C LEU A 94 3.53 -4.46 -2.22
N THR A 95 3.51 -3.15 -1.98
CA THR A 95 4.65 -2.42 -1.45
C THR A 95 5.08 -2.97 -0.09
N ASP A 96 4.10 -3.21 0.79
CA ASP A 96 4.39 -3.76 2.11
C ASP A 96 4.93 -5.18 2.02
N GLN A 97 4.48 -5.98 1.07
CA GLN A 97 5.00 -7.32 0.86
C GLN A 97 6.45 -7.27 0.36
N ILE A 98 6.76 -6.35 -0.54
CA ILE A 98 8.13 -6.16 -1.02
C ILE A 98 9.04 -5.76 0.15
N ASP A 99 8.58 -4.83 0.98
CA ASP A 99 9.32 -4.39 2.16
C ASP A 99 9.56 -5.57 3.12
N CYS A 100 8.55 -6.40 3.33
CA CYS A 100 8.66 -7.59 4.15
C CYS A 100 9.75 -8.52 3.61
N TRP A 101 9.77 -8.76 2.30
CA TRP A 101 10.78 -9.62 1.69
C TRP A 101 12.19 -9.06 1.86
N MET A 102 12.34 -7.73 1.81
CA MET A 102 13.65 -7.10 2.00
C MET A 102 14.11 -7.15 3.44
N GLN A 103 13.17 -7.09 4.40
CA GLN A 103 13.52 -7.15 5.83
C GLN A 103 14.00 -8.54 6.25
N VAL A 104 13.50 -9.57 5.63
CA VAL A 104 13.84 -10.96 6.00
C VAL A 104 15.28 -11.31 5.60
N TYR A 105 15.85 -10.58 4.68
CA TYR A 105 17.19 -10.83 4.15
C TYR A 105 18.17 -9.77 4.63
#